data_aecd6375f761625f051170c58e68af07
#
_entry.id   aecd6375f761625f051170c58e68af07
#
_cell.length_a   1.000
_cell.length_b   1.000
_cell.length_c   1.000
_cell.angle_alpha   90.00
_cell.angle_beta   90.00
_cell.angle_gamma   90.00
#
_symmetry.space_group_name_H-M   'P 1'
#
loop_
_entity.id
_entity.type
_entity.pdbx_description
1 polymer ?
#
loop_
_entity_poly.entity_id
_entity_poly.type
_entity_poly.pdbx_seq_one_letter_code
_entity_poly.pdbx_strand_id
1 'polypeptide(L)'
;MKPKKTNLKVVLVKPKEDLWSILRHLKNRFGACGLKLSTEDAAMSIEQIGYWAESAGNTLPVVVKIGGPNARNDIKQLLLLNIDGLIAPMVESPYGLENFISAVRDFTTPMRFERLKK
;
A
#
# COMPACT_ATOMS: atom_id res chain seq x y z
N MET A 1 4.16 22.63 -28.77
CA MET A 1 3.83 23.48 -27.75
C MET A 1 3.99 22.88 -26.39
N LYS A 2 4.42 23.59 -25.46
CA LYS A 2 4.65 23.04 -24.21
C LYS A 2 3.99 23.65 -23.05
N PRO A 3 2.93 24.28 -23.19
CA PRO A 3 2.28 24.98 -22.10
C PRO A 3 1.82 24.08 -20.98
N LYS A 4 1.67 22.82 -21.25
CA LYS A 4 1.13 21.93 -20.23
C LYS A 4 2.00 21.81 -19.01
N LYS A 5 3.29 22.02 -19.17
CA LYS A 5 4.19 21.91 -18.04
C LYS A 5 3.91 22.92 -16.96
N THR A 6 3.43 24.07 -17.36
CA THR A 6 3.09 25.10 -16.38
C THR A 6 1.98 24.66 -15.45
N ASN A 7 1.00 23.94 -15.99
CA ASN A 7 -0.10 23.45 -15.17
C ASN A 7 0.38 22.43 -14.16
N LEU A 8 1.33 21.59 -14.57
CA LEU A 8 1.88 20.60 -13.65
C LEU A 8 2.58 21.26 -12.48
N LYS A 9 3.26 22.38 -12.71
CA LYS A 9 3.91 23.08 -11.62
C LYS A 9 2.93 23.51 -10.55
N VAL A 10 1.79 24.00 -10.96
CA VAL A 10 0.78 24.43 -10.01
C VAL A 10 0.34 23.28 -9.13
N VAL A 11 0.17 22.11 -9.74
CA VAL A 11 -0.26 20.94 -9.01
C VAL A 11 0.80 20.50 -8.00
N LEU A 12 2.06 20.80 -8.27
CA LEU A 12 3.15 20.39 -7.41
C LEU A 12 3.44 21.32 -6.26
N VAL A 13 2.64 22.34 -6.05
CA VAL A 13 2.81 23.19 -4.89
C VAL A 13 2.64 22.35 -3.63
N LYS A 14 3.63 22.45 -2.77
CA LYS A 14 3.63 21.63 -1.56
C LYS A 14 2.56 22.07 -0.59
N PRO A 15 1.85 21.12 0.02
CA PRO A 15 0.95 21.48 1.10
C PRO A 15 1.76 21.97 2.30
N LYS A 16 1.13 22.74 3.15
CA LYS A 16 1.78 23.26 4.34
C LYS A 16 2.08 22.18 5.36
N GLU A 17 1.26 21.13 5.37
CA GLU A 17 1.43 20.05 6.29
C GLU A 17 2.02 18.85 5.53
N ASP A 18 2.85 18.07 6.22
CA ASP A 18 3.34 16.86 5.63
C ASP A 18 2.26 15.76 5.70
N LEU A 19 2.49 14.68 5.01
CA LEU A 19 1.52 13.60 4.91
C LEU A 19 1.23 12.97 6.27
N TRP A 20 2.24 12.83 7.10
CA TRP A 20 2.06 12.26 8.44
C TRP A 20 1.08 13.08 9.27
N SER A 21 1.22 14.39 9.24
CA SER A 21 0.31 15.28 9.99
C SER A 21 -1.12 15.17 9.49
N ILE A 22 -1.28 15.06 8.17
CA ILE A 22 -2.61 14.89 7.58
C ILE A 22 -3.24 13.58 8.03
N LEU A 23 -2.47 12.50 8.00
CA LEU A 23 -2.98 11.20 8.40
C LEU A 23 -3.35 11.15 9.88
N ARG A 24 -2.54 11.78 10.73
CA ARG A 24 -2.86 11.91 12.16
C ARG A 24 -4.15 12.67 12.36
N HIS A 25 -4.32 13.73 11.63
CA HIS A 25 -5.52 14.56 11.73
C HIS A 25 -6.76 13.74 11.33
N LEU A 26 -6.67 12.98 10.25
CA LEU A 26 -7.76 12.13 9.80
C LEU A 26 -8.12 11.08 10.87
N LYS A 27 -7.12 10.50 11.48
CA LYS A 27 -7.34 9.52 12.53
C LYS A 27 -8.00 10.14 13.75
N ASN A 28 -7.42 11.22 14.26
CA ASN A 28 -7.81 11.77 15.55
C ASN A 28 -9.12 12.55 15.46
N ARG A 29 -9.37 13.20 14.33
CA ARG A 29 -10.51 14.08 14.18
C ARG A 29 -11.69 13.42 13.49
N PHE A 30 -11.42 12.52 12.55
CA PHE A 30 -12.46 11.94 11.71
C PHE A 30 -12.60 10.43 11.85
N GLY A 31 -11.82 9.83 12.73
CA GLY A 31 -11.97 8.41 13.03
C GLY A 31 -11.43 7.47 11.96
N ALA A 32 -10.50 7.92 11.12
CA ALA A 32 -9.88 7.03 10.16
C ALA A 32 -9.19 5.88 10.88
N CYS A 33 -9.38 4.66 10.42
CA CYS A 33 -8.85 3.48 11.09
C CYS A 33 -7.84 2.69 10.24
N GLY A 34 -7.58 3.14 9.03
CA GLY A 34 -6.59 2.46 8.18
C GLY A 34 -6.38 3.24 6.90
N LEU A 35 -5.30 2.90 6.21
CA LEU A 35 -4.97 3.47 4.92
C LEU A 35 -4.91 2.35 3.90
N LYS A 36 -5.73 2.44 2.86
CA LYS A 36 -5.74 1.45 1.80
C LYS A 36 -5.12 2.04 0.55
N LEU A 37 -4.11 1.36 0.04
CA LEU A 37 -3.41 1.73 -1.19
C LEU A 37 -3.64 0.65 -2.24
N SER A 38 -3.27 0.91 -3.48
CA SER A 38 -3.49 -0.05 -4.55
C SER A 38 -2.45 0.10 -5.66
N THR A 39 -1.96 -1.03 -6.15
CA THR A 39 -1.06 -1.06 -7.29
C THR A 39 -1.82 -1.01 -8.61
N GLU A 40 -3.08 -1.46 -8.62
CA GLU A 40 -3.88 -1.48 -9.86
C GLU A 40 -4.85 -0.32 -9.96
N ASP A 41 -5.83 -0.30 -9.06
CA ASP A 41 -6.89 0.71 -9.15
C ASP A 41 -6.36 2.13 -9.07
N ALA A 42 -5.45 2.37 -8.15
CA ALA A 42 -4.85 3.69 -7.99
C ALA A 42 -3.55 3.83 -8.78
N ALA A 43 -3.10 2.76 -9.41
CA ALA A 43 -1.89 2.74 -10.25
C ALA A 43 -0.66 3.31 -9.52
N MET A 44 -0.54 3.01 -8.24
CA MET A 44 0.59 3.51 -7.46
C MET A 44 1.84 2.68 -7.70
N SER A 45 2.96 3.37 -7.85
CA SER A 45 4.25 2.69 -7.96
C SER A 45 4.68 2.17 -6.59
N ILE A 46 5.65 1.27 -6.60
CA ILE A 46 6.21 0.75 -5.35
C ILE A 46 6.81 1.88 -4.51
N GLU A 47 7.45 2.83 -5.16
CA GLU A 47 8.04 3.98 -4.47
C GLU A 47 6.97 4.83 -3.81
N GLN A 48 5.86 5.06 -4.49
CA GLN A 48 4.75 5.83 -3.92
C GLN A 48 4.16 5.12 -2.71
N ILE A 49 3.96 3.82 -2.83
CA ILE A 49 3.42 3.03 -1.72
C ILE A 49 4.38 3.06 -0.54
N GLY A 50 5.68 2.94 -0.79
CA GLY A 50 6.68 3.04 0.26
C GLY A 50 6.64 4.38 0.97
N TYR A 51 6.50 5.46 0.22
CA TYR A 51 6.41 6.79 0.81
C TYR A 51 5.18 6.92 1.72
N TRP A 52 4.02 6.44 1.26
CA TRP A 52 2.80 6.48 2.06
C TRP A 52 2.92 5.61 3.30
N ALA A 53 3.50 4.43 3.16
CA ALA A 53 3.66 3.52 4.29
C ALA A 53 4.57 4.11 5.36
N GLU A 54 5.68 4.72 4.95
CA GLU A 54 6.58 5.37 5.89
C GLU A 54 5.94 6.58 6.54
N SER A 55 5.18 7.34 5.77
CA SER A 55 4.49 8.52 6.30
C SER A 55 3.43 8.15 7.31
N ALA A 56 2.75 7.02 7.10
CA ALA A 56 1.76 6.55 8.06
C ALA A 56 2.41 6.08 9.36
N GLY A 57 3.61 5.50 9.26
CA GLY A 57 4.33 5.01 10.43
C GLY A 57 3.45 4.08 11.26
N ASN A 58 3.33 4.39 12.55
CA ASN A 58 2.46 3.63 13.44
C ASN A 58 1.11 4.32 13.68
N THR A 59 0.83 5.38 12.93
CA THR A 59 -0.40 6.14 13.12
C THR A 59 -1.61 5.36 12.63
N LEU A 60 -1.49 4.76 11.44
CA LEU A 60 -2.57 4.00 10.82
C LEU A 60 -1.99 2.72 10.22
N PRO A 61 -2.69 1.60 10.31
CA PRO A 61 -2.29 0.41 9.57
C PRO A 61 -2.44 0.67 8.07
N VAL A 62 -1.52 0.12 7.30
CA VAL A 62 -1.48 0.29 5.85
C VAL A 62 -1.69 -1.05 5.18
N VAL A 63 -2.72 -1.13 4.34
CA VAL A 63 -2.98 -2.33 3.55
C VAL A 63 -2.93 -1.97 2.08
N VAL A 64 -2.46 -2.89 1.25
CA VAL A 64 -2.27 -2.66 -0.17
C VAL A 64 -3.01 -3.73 -0.95
N LYS A 65 -3.88 -3.27 -1.85
CA LYS A 65 -4.59 -4.16 -2.76
C LYS A 65 -3.73 -4.37 -4.00
N ILE A 66 -3.54 -5.62 -4.36
CA ILE A 66 -2.75 -6.00 -5.53
C ILE A 66 -3.65 -6.33 -6.71
N GLY A 67 -3.06 -6.62 -7.87
CA GLY A 67 -3.83 -6.83 -9.10
C GLY A 67 -4.59 -8.15 -9.15
N GLY A 68 -4.19 -9.11 -8.34
CA GLY A 68 -4.87 -10.41 -8.30
C GLY A 68 -4.11 -11.36 -7.41
N PRO A 69 -4.67 -12.55 -7.11
CA PRO A 69 -4.03 -13.49 -6.19
C PRO A 69 -2.70 -14.04 -6.72
N ASN A 70 -2.46 -13.92 -8.03
CA ASN A 70 -1.24 -14.44 -8.65
C ASN A 70 -0.21 -13.34 -8.96
N ALA A 71 -0.39 -12.15 -8.44
CA ALA A 71 0.53 -11.04 -8.69
C ALA A 71 1.80 -11.19 -7.84
N ARG A 72 2.61 -12.21 -8.14
CA ARG A 72 3.76 -12.56 -7.32
C ARG A 72 4.80 -11.45 -7.25
N ASN A 73 4.99 -10.71 -8.33
CA ASN A 73 5.96 -9.63 -8.35
C ASN A 73 5.57 -8.51 -7.40
N ASP A 74 4.28 -8.14 -7.42
CA ASP A 74 3.77 -7.14 -6.48
C ASP A 74 3.94 -7.61 -5.04
N ILE A 75 3.58 -8.84 -4.78
CA ILE A 75 3.66 -9.40 -3.43
C ILE A 75 5.11 -9.34 -2.93
N LYS A 76 6.04 -9.77 -3.76
CA LYS A 76 7.45 -9.78 -3.40
C LYS A 76 7.96 -8.38 -3.05
N GLN A 77 7.64 -7.40 -3.89
CA GLN A 77 8.12 -6.04 -3.69
C GLN A 77 7.44 -5.36 -2.50
N LEU A 78 6.14 -5.57 -2.36
CA LEU A 78 5.39 -4.95 -1.26
C LEU A 78 5.79 -5.47 0.10
N LEU A 79 6.15 -6.74 0.19
CA LEU A 79 6.56 -7.33 1.47
C LEU A 79 7.90 -6.80 1.97
N LEU A 80 8.64 -6.08 1.13
CA LEU A 80 9.85 -5.38 1.57
C LEU A 80 9.55 -4.03 2.20
N LEU A 81 8.32 -3.55 2.08
CA LEU A 81 7.94 -2.25 2.60
C LEU A 81 7.32 -2.38 3.99
N ASN A 82 7.15 -1.25 4.66
CA ASN A 82 6.57 -1.21 5.98
C ASN A 82 5.04 -1.15 5.89
N ILE A 83 4.44 -2.20 5.36
CA ILE A 83 2.99 -2.33 5.25
C ILE A 83 2.49 -3.37 6.24
N ASP A 84 1.21 -3.30 6.56
CA ASP A 84 0.59 -4.17 7.55
C ASP A 84 -0.23 -5.30 6.94
N GLY A 85 -0.64 -5.17 5.69
CA GLY A 85 -1.41 -6.23 5.07
C GLY A 85 -1.50 -6.09 3.56
N LEU A 86 -1.89 -7.19 2.93
CA LEU A 86 -2.13 -7.26 1.50
C LEU A 86 -3.58 -7.69 1.27
N ILE A 87 -4.19 -7.13 0.22
CA ILE A 87 -5.53 -7.51 -0.18
C ILE A 87 -5.45 -8.17 -1.55
N ALA A 88 -5.86 -9.41 -1.64
CA ALA A 88 -5.92 -10.14 -2.89
C ALA A 88 -7.35 -10.06 -3.44
N PRO A 89 -7.57 -9.31 -4.52
CA PRO A 89 -8.91 -9.21 -5.09
C PRO A 89 -9.21 -10.42 -5.96
N MET A 90 -10.49 -10.64 -6.22
CA MET A 90 -10.95 -11.64 -7.20
C MET A 90 -10.45 -13.04 -6.92
N VAL A 91 -10.44 -13.44 -5.65
CA VAL A 91 -10.13 -14.81 -5.29
C VAL A 91 -11.42 -15.61 -5.50
N GLU A 92 -11.41 -16.43 -6.54
CA GLU A 92 -12.62 -17.14 -6.97
C GLU A 92 -12.53 -18.64 -6.80
N SER A 93 -11.43 -19.15 -6.24
CA SER A 93 -11.23 -20.58 -6.07
C SER A 93 -10.26 -20.84 -4.93
N PRO A 94 -10.30 -22.04 -4.32
CA PRO A 94 -9.29 -22.46 -3.35
C PRO A 94 -7.87 -22.39 -3.93
N TYR A 95 -7.74 -22.70 -5.21
CA TYR A 95 -6.45 -22.64 -5.88
C TYR A 95 -5.87 -21.23 -5.89
N GLY A 96 -6.70 -20.24 -6.20
CA GLY A 96 -6.26 -18.85 -6.17
C GLY A 96 -5.84 -18.41 -4.78
N LEU A 97 -6.58 -18.81 -3.77
CA LEU A 97 -6.23 -18.49 -2.39
C LEU A 97 -4.92 -19.14 -1.99
N GLU A 98 -4.74 -20.39 -2.33
CA GLU A 98 -3.49 -21.10 -2.02
C GLU A 98 -2.29 -20.46 -2.69
N ASN A 99 -2.43 -20.03 -3.94
CA ASN A 99 -1.37 -19.37 -4.65
C ASN A 99 -0.97 -18.06 -3.97
N PHE A 100 -1.95 -17.30 -3.52
CA PHE A 100 -1.68 -16.05 -2.82
C PHE A 100 -0.94 -16.31 -1.51
N ILE A 101 -1.43 -17.25 -0.72
CA ILE A 101 -0.82 -17.56 0.57
C ILE A 101 0.59 -18.12 0.38
N SER A 102 0.79 -18.96 -0.64
CA SER A 102 2.11 -19.48 -0.95
C SER A 102 3.10 -18.39 -1.32
N ALA A 103 2.64 -17.42 -2.11
CA ALA A 103 3.51 -16.30 -2.50
C ALA A 103 3.90 -15.47 -1.27
N VAL A 104 2.96 -15.19 -0.39
CA VAL A 104 3.27 -14.46 0.84
C VAL A 104 4.27 -15.25 1.69
N ARG A 105 4.07 -16.54 1.80
CA ARG A 105 4.98 -17.39 2.58
C ARG A 105 6.39 -17.42 1.96
N ASP A 106 6.46 -17.52 0.64
CA ASP A 106 7.74 -17.59 -0.06
C ASP A 106 8.57 -16.33 0.09
N PHE A 107 7.92 -15.18 0.16
CA PHE A 107 8.63 -13.90 0.14
C PHE A 107 8.70 -13.21 1.50
N THR A 108 8.34 -13.89 2.58
CA THR A 108 8.51 -13.36 3.93
C THR A 108 9.43 -14.23 4.75
N THR A 109 10.08 -13.63 5.74
CA THR A 109 10.81 -14.43 6.70
C THR A 109 9.82 -15.17 7.58
N PRO A 110 10.19 -16.33 8.14
CA PRO A 110 9.29 -17.06 9.01
C PRO A 110 8.73 -16.23 10.15
N MET A 111 9.55 -15.40 10.77
CA MET A 111 9.11 -14.55 11.87
C MET A 111 8.09 -13.52 11.41
N ARG A 112 8.32 -12.90 10.27
CA ARG A 112 7.38 -11.92 9.74
C ARG A 112 6.06 -12.59 9.34
N PHE A 113 6.14 -13.77 8.76
CA PHE A 113 4.95 -14.50 8.36
C PHE A 113 4.07 -14.81 9.56
N GLU A 114 4.65 -15.21 10.67
CA GLU A 114 3.89 -15.47 11.89
C GLU A 114 3.18 -14.21 12.38
N ARG A 115 3.83 -13.06 12.29
CA ARG A 115 3.18 -11.79 12.66
C ARG A 115 2.01 -11.47 11.76
N LEU A 116 2.13 -11.72 10.47
CA LEU A 116 1.06 -11.41 9.52
C LEU A 116 -0.18 -12.29 9.73
N LYS A 117 0.00 -13.48 10.26
CA LYS A 117 -1.13 -14.36 10.54
C LYS A 117 -1.99 -13.88 11.69
N LYS A 118 -1.45 -13.06 12.52
CA LYS A 118 -2.16 -12.54 13.69
C LYS A 118 -2.95 -11.29 13.34
#